data_842e5dbfabe955c88339338d3ac24b5c
#
_entry.id   842e5dbfabe955c88339338d3ac24b5c
#
_cell.length_a   1.000
_cell.length_b   1.000
_cell.length_c   1.000
_cell.angle_alpha   90.00
_cell.angle_beta   90.00
_cell.angle_gamma   90.00
#
_symmetry.space_group_name_H-M   'P 1'
#
loop_
_entity.id
_entity.type
_entity.pdbx_description
1 polymer ?
#
loop_
_entity_poly.entity_id
_entity_poly.type
_entity_poly.pdbx_seq_one_letter_code
_entity_poly.pdbx_strand_id
1 'polypeptide(L)'
;MTVDPRTPVLIGYGQVNHRDDIDPAVRSVEPVDLMAAAVERAADAAVIEAVDSIRVVNILSAQYRDPGLLLGQRIGARDFGTLYTPVGGNVPQSLVNQACLDIQRGRANVVLLAGAETWRTRRGLRAKGGKLVWTEQDRSVPMAEVSGEDVAMAGEAEIRISLDRPAYVYPLFEQALRVATGESVEDHLTRIGRLWARFNAVAVDNPHAWIRTPHSADDICRAGPHNRMISWPYTKLMNSNNMVDQGAALVLTSVEQARRLKVPPERWVYPLAGTDAHDTASIAERHELHRSAAIRIAGAGRCNWPGWASTTSTTWTCTRAFPPRCRWRRPNSGWASTTPPDRSR
;
A
#
# COMPACT_ATOMS: atom_id res chain seq x y z
N MET A 1 -1.17 -31.17 14.69
CA MET A 1 -2.24 -30.20 15.05
C MET A 1 -3.10 -29.96 13.82
N THR A 2 -4.39 -30.20 13.91
CA THR A 2 -5.33 -29.85 12.82
C THR A 2 -5.54 -28.35 12.86
N VAL A 3 -5.28 -27.66 11.73
CA VAL A 3 -5.56 -26.23 11.58
C VAL A 3 -7.07 -26.03 11.59
N ASP A 4 -7.56 -25.04 12.34
CA ASP A 4 -8.98 -24.67 12.36
C ASP A 4 -9.47 -24.41 10.92
N PRO A 5 -10.57 -25.06 10.49
CA PRO A 5 -11.13 -24.89 9.13
C PRO A 5 -11.41 -23.42 8.75
N ARG A 6 -11.72 -22.57 9.72
CA ARG A 6 -12.00 -21.14 9.50
C ARG A 6 -10.74 -20.25 9.58
N THR A 7 -9.55 -20.83 9.71
CA THR A 7 -8.30 -20.05 9.67
C THR A 7 -8.19 -19.29 8.35
N PRO A 8 -8.00 -17.97 8.37
CA PRO A 8 -7.85 -17.19 7.15
C PRO A 8 -6.54 -17.50 6.44
N VAL A 9 -6.59 -17.57 5.12
CA VAL A 9 -5.42 -17.72 4.24
C VAL A 9 -5.54 -16.79 3.05
N LEU A 10 -4.44 -16.15 2.67
CA LEU A 10 -4.28 -15.50 1.38
C LEU A 10 -3.94 -16.60 0.37
N ILE A 11 -4.72 -16.69 -0.70
CA ILE A 11 -4.60 -17.74 -1.72
C ILE A 11 -4.20 -17.22 -3.09
N GLY A 12 -4.27 -15.90 -3.30
CA GLY A 12 -3.92 -15.31 -4.58
C GLY A 12 -3.56 -13.83 -4.45
N TYR A 13 -2.67 -13.40 -5.33
CA TYR A 13 -2.30 -12.00 -5.50
C TYR A 13 -2.00 -11.70 -6.96
N GLY A 14 -2.27 -10.47 -7.38
CA GLY A 14 -1.95 -9.98 -8.71
C GLY A 14 -1.55 -8.53 -8.68
N GLN A 15 -0.59 -8.16 -9.53
CA GLN A 15 -0.14 -6.78 -9.74
C GLN A 15 -0.02 -6.51 -11.23
N VAL A 16 -0.43 -5.32 -11.65
CA VAL A 16 -0.32 -4.86 -13.04
C VAL A 16 0.22 -3.44 -13.08
N ASN A 17 1.03 -3.18 -14.10
CA ASN A 17 1.46 -1.83 -14.50
C ASN A 17 1.02 -1.62 -15.94
N HIS A 18 0.39 -0.50 -16.24
CA HIS A 18 0.09 -0.07 -17.58
C HIS A 18 1.10 1.01 -18.01
N ARG A 19 1.97 0.67 -18.96
CA ARG A 19 3.07 1.54 -19.42
C ARG A 19 2.93 1.99 -20.86
N ASP A 20 1.87 1.55 -21.54
CA ASP A 20 1.62 1.81 -22.96
C ASP A 20 1.50 3.31 -23.21
N ASP A 21 1.76 3.71 -24.44
CA ASP A 21 1.63 5.09 -24.85
C ASP A 21 0.18 5.58 -24.74
N ILE A 22 0.04 6.82 -24.31
CA ILE A 22 -1.27 7.44 -24.16
C ILE A 22 -1.66 8.03 -25.49
N ASP A 23 -2.64 7.40 -26.17
CA ASP A 23 -3.21 7.87 -27.43
C ASP A 23 -4.62 8.43 -27.20
N PRO A 24 -4.87 9.72 -27.49
CA PRO A 24 -6.20 10.32 -27.38
C PRO A 24 -7.26 9.73 -28.32
N ALA A 25 -6.85 9.03 -29.38
CA ALA A 25 -7.77 8.39 -30.33
C ALA A 25 -8.29 7.02 -29.85
N VAL A 26 -7.68 6.43 -28.83
CA VAL A 26 -8.03 5.12 -28.30
C VAL A 26 -8.67 5.26 -26.91
N ARG A 27 -9.61 4.35 -26.59
CA ARG A 27 -10.15 4.29 -25.22
C ARG A 27 -9.02 4.10 -24.22
N SER A 28 -8.92 5.04 -23.29
CA SER A 28 -7.89 5.01 -22.28
C SER A 28 -8.22 4.02 -21.16
N VAL A 29 -7.17 3.39 -20.60
CA VAL A 29 -7.29 2.54 -19.44
C VAL A 29 -7.87 3.30 -18.25
N GLU A 30 -8.81 2.67 -17.54
CA GLU A 30 -9.40 3.19 -16.31
C GLU A 30 -9.05 2.29 -15.11
N PRO A 31 -9.19 2.79 -13.85
CA PRO A 31 -8.80 2.01 -12.67
C PRO A 31 -9.44 0.62 -12.60
N VAL A 32 -10.71 0.48 -12.98
CA VAL A 32 -11.39 -0.80 -12.95
C VAL A 32 -10.79 -1.81 -13.94
N ASP A 33 -10.24 -1.37 -15.06
CA ASP A 33 -9.55 -2.26 -16.02
C ASP A 33 -8.28 -2.85 -15.38
N LEU A 34 -7.53 -2.02 -14.66
CA LEU A 34 -6.32 -2.46 -13.96
C LEU A 34 -6.63 -3.38 -12.78
N MET A 35 -7.72 -3.11 -12.05
CA MET A 35 -8.20 -4.02 -11.01
C MET A 35 -8.59 -5.38 -11.60
N ALA A 36 -9.37 -5.41 -12.68
CA ALA A 36 -9.78 -6.65 -13.35
C ALA A 36 -8.55 -7.45 -13.83
N ALA A 37 -7.60 -6.80 -14.49
CA ALA A 37 -6.37 -7.45 -14.93
C ALA A 37 -5.49 -7.96 -13.76
N ALA A 38 -5.55 -7.29 -12.60
CA ALA A 38 -4.87 -7.77 -11.39
C ALA A 38 -5.59 -9.00 -10.81
N VAL A 39 -6.92 -9.03 -10.85
CA VAL A 39 -7.73 -10.20 -10.42
C VAL A 39 -7.45 -11.42 -11.28
N GLU A 40 -7.38 -11.28 -12.60
CA GLU A 40 -7.05 -12.37 -13.53
C GLU A 40 -5.69 -13.02 -13.20
N ARG A 41 -4.75 -12.27 -12.65
CA ARG A 41 -3.45 -12.79 -12.18
C ARG A 41 -3.52 -13.40 -10.78
N ALA A 42 -4.50 -12.98 -9.97
CA ALA A 42 -4.65 -13.44 -8.59
C ALA A 42 -5.44 -14.74 -8.47
N ALA A 43 -6.41 -14.99 -9.36
CA ALA A 43 -7.40 -16.03 -9.20
C ALA A 43 -7.79 -16.65 -10.56
N ASP A 44 -8.09 -17.94 -10.53
CA ASP A 44 -8.76 -18.64 -11.64
C ASP A 44 -10.28 -18.46 -11.59
N ALA A 45 -10.98 -18.93 -12.64
CA ALA A 45 -12.42 -18.78 -12.77
C ALA A 45 -13.21 -19.38 -11.59
N ALA A 46 -12.76 -20.51 -11.05
CA ALA A 46 -13.46 -21.17 -9.94
C ALA A 46 -13.37 -20.36 -8.64
N VAL A 47 -12.25 -19.70 -8.41
CA VAL A 47 -12.08 -18.80 -7.28
C VAL A 47 -12.90 -17.52 -7.48
N ILE A 48 -12.93 -16.95 -8.68
CA ILE A 48 -13.72 -15.75 -9.01
C ILE A 48 -15.23 -16.03 -8.82
N GLU A 49 -15.71 -17.17 -9.27
CA GLU A 49 -17.12 -17.57 -9.09
C GLU A 49 -17.51 -17.72 -7.61
N ALA A 50 -16.55 -18.07 -6.75
CA ALA A 50 -16.78 -18.25 -5.32
C ALA A 50 -16.67 -16.95 -4.51
N VAL A 51 -16.30 -15.81 -5.12
CA VAL A 51 -16.16 -14.51 -4.43
C VAL A 51 -17.53 -14.04 -3.94
N ASP A 52 -17.68 -13.87 -2.64
CA ASP A 52 -18.89 -13.35 -1.99
C ASP A 52 -18.74 -11.94 -1.40
N SER A 53 -17.51 -11.38 -1.42
CA SER A 53 -17.24 -10.01 -0.98
C SER A 53 -16.15 -9.35 -1.81
N ILE A 54 -16.45 -8.20 -2.42
CA ILE A 54 -15.49 -7.38 -3.17
C ILE A 54 -15.28 -6.06 -2.42
N ARG A 55 -14.04 -5.80 -2.02
CA ARG A 55 -13.66 -4.61 -1.25
C ARG A 55 -12.64 -3.80 -2.01
N VAL A 56 -12.97 -2.55 -2.29
CA VAL A 56 -12.13 -1.68 -3.10
C VAL A 56 -11.54 -0.57 -2.25
N VAL A 57 -10.22 -0.41 -2.35
CA VAL A 57 -9.51 0.73 -1.76
C VAL A 57 -9.89 2.00 -2.49
N ASN A 58 -10.06 3.11 -1.77
CA ASN A 58 -10.43 4.40 -2.34
C ASN A 58 -9.56 4.79 -3.55
N ILE A 59 -10.22 5.19 -4.62
CA ILE A 59 -9.63 5.55 -5.91
C ILE A 59 -9.63 7.07 -6.03
N LEU A 60 -8.45 7.68 -6.18
CA LEU A 60 -8.31 9.14 -6.29
C LEU A 60 -8.31 9.62 -7.75
N SER A 61 -7.92 8.76 -8.70
CA SER A 61 -7.83 9.13 -10.11
C SER A 61 -9.16 9.07 -10.87
N ALA A 62 -10.18 8.39 -10.33
CA ALA A 62 -11.52 8.27 -10.91
C ALA A 62 -12.60 8.35 -9.83
N GLN A 63 -13.83 8.58 -10.26
CA GLN A 63 -15.01 8.57 -9.40
C GLN A 63 -16.01 7.55 -9.95
N TYR A 64 -16.32 6.54 -9.16
CA TYR A 64 -17.38 5.56 -9.41
C TYR A 64 -18.39 5.60 -8.27
N ARG A 65 -19.62 5.24 -8.56
CA ARG A 65 -20.66 5.12 -7.52
C ARG A 65 -20.42 3.90 -6.65
N ASP A 66 -20.19 2.77 -7.29
CA ASP A 66 -19.76 1.52 -6.66
C ASP A 66 -18.67 0.85 -7.52
N PRO A 67 -17.39 1.07 -7.21
CA PRO A 67 -16.31 0.45 -7.95
C PRO A 67 -16.23 -1.06 -7.74
N GLY A 68 -16.71 -1.58 -6.59
CA GLY A 68 -16.79 -3.00 -6.32
C GLY A 68 -17.80 -3.72 -7.21
N LEU A 69 -18.99 -3.14 -7.38
CA LEU A 69 -20.02 -3.64 -8.31
C LEU A 69 -19.49 -3.64 -9.74
N LEU A 70 -18.85 -2.54 -10.16
CA LEU A 70 -18.29 -2.42 -11.51
C LEU A 70 -17.18 -3.44 -11.75
N LEU A 71 -16.31 -3.66 -10.76
CA LEU A 71 -15.27 -4.70 -10.82
C LEU A 71 -15.89 -6.10 -10.91
N GLY A 72 -16.88 -6.43 -10.05
CA GLY A 72 -17.54 -7.71 -10.05
C GLY A 72 -18.19 -8.04 -11.40
N GLN A 73 -18.86 -7.07 -12.01
CA GLN A 73 -19.41 -7.20 -13.37
C GLN A 73 -18.32 -7.44 -14.42
N ARG A 74 -17.17 -6.76 -14.30
CA ARG A 74 -16.05 -6.85 -15.23
C ARG A 74 -15.37 -8.24 -15.20
N ILE A 75 -15.27 -8.84 -14.01
CA ILE A 75 -14.64 -10.16 -13.82
C ILE A 75 -15.64 -11.32 -13.89
N GLY A 76 -16.93 -11.05 -14.03
CA GLY A 76 -17.97 -12.08 -14.09
C GLY A 76 -18.32 -12.73 -12.74
N ALA A 77 -18.02 -12.08 -11.63
CA ALA A 77 -18.45 -12.53 -10.29
C ALA A 77 -19.99 -12.45 -10.13
N ARG A 78 -20.54 -13.29 -9.25
CA ARG A 78 -22.00 -13.37 -8.98
C ARG A 78 -22.24 -13.39 -7.47
N ASP A 79 -23.41 -12.88 -7.04
CA ASP A 79 -23.90 -12.98 -5.66
C ASP A 79 -22.89 -12.47 -4.61
N PHE A 80 -22.34 -11.28 -4.83
CA PHE A 80 -21.35 -10.66 -3.96
C PHE A 80 -21.84 -9.36 -3.33
N GLY A 81 -21.37 -9.09 -2.12
CA GLY A 81 -21.48 -7.77 -1.49
C GLY A 81 -20.28 -6.89 -1.84
N THR A 82 -20.46 -5.58 -1.81
CA THR A 82 -19.40 -4.60 -2.08
C THR A 82 -19.10 -3.75 -0.86
N LEU A 83 -17.85 -3.27 -0.77
CA LEU A 83 -17.40 -2.37 0.26
C LEU A 83 -16.33 -1.44 -0.31
N TYR A 84 -16.41 -0.17 0.03
CA TYR A 84 -15.46 0.86 -0.36
C TYR A 84 -14.80 1.46 0.88
N THR A 85 -13.63 2.06 0.75
CA THR A 85 -12.91 2.59 1.90
C THR A 85 -12.82 4.12 1.87
N PRO A 86 -12.61 4.77 3.02
CA PRO A 86 -12.14 6.15 3.04
C PRO A 86 -10.70 6.25 2.48
N VAL A 87 -10.20 7.47 2.33
CA VAL A 87 -8.81 7.73 1.91
C VAL A 87 -7.85 7.44 3.06
N GLY A 88 -6.83 6.62 2.81
CA GLY A 88 -5.82 6.33 3.83
C GLY A 88 -4.74 5.37 3.35
N GLY A 89 -3.48 5.68 3.62
CA GLY A 89 -2.35 4.83 3.22
C GLY A 89 -2.23 3.50 3.99
N ASN A 90 -2.89 3.37 5.15
CA ASN A 90 -2.99 2.16 5.96
C ASN A 90 -4.18 1.27 5.57
N VAL A 91 -5.16 1.82 4.87
CA VAL A 91 -6.45 1.17 4.57
C VAL A 91 -6.31 -0.20 3.88
N PRO A 92 -5.40 -0.44 2.93
CA PRO A 92 -5.23 -1.77 2.37
C PRO A 92 -4.92 -2.85 3.42
N GLN A 93 -4.11 -2.53 4.43
CA GLN A 93 -3.81 -3.47 5.51
C GLN A 93 -5.02 -3.65 6.44
N SER A 94 -5.74 -2.58 6.74
CA SER A 94 -6.97 -2.64 7.55
C SER A 94 -8.02 -3.53 6.88
N LEU A 95 -8.17 -3.46 5.54
CA LEU A 95 -9.04 -4.37 4.79
C LEU A 95 -8.62 -5.84 4.91
N VAL A 96 -7.32 -6.14 4.86
CA VAL A 96 -6.81 -7.51 5.09
C VAL A 96 -7.17 -7.98 6.49
N ASN A 97 -6.96 -7.15 7.52
CA ASN A 97 -7.28 -7.46 8.90
C ASN A 97 -8.79 -7.75 9.06
N GLN A 98 -9.64 -6.89 8.50
CA GLN A 98 -11.08 -7.05 8.53
C GLN A 98 -11.53 -8.30 7.77
N ALA A 99 -11.00 -8.56 6.57
CA ALA A 99 -11.30 -9.76 5.80
C ALA A 99 -10.95 -11.04 6.59
N CYS A 100 -9.80 -11.09 7.26
CA CYS A 100 -9.42 -12.21 8.11
C CYS A 100 -10.44 -12.44 9.24
N LEU A 101 -10.87 -11.37 9.92
CA LEU A 101 -11.87 -11.46 11.00
C LEU A 101 -13.24 -11.90 10.46
N ASP A 102 -13.65 -11.41 9.29
CA ASP A 102 -14.93 -11.78 8.68
C ASP A 102 -14.94 -13.25 8.24
N ILE A 103 -13.85 -13.73 7.65
CA ILE A 103 -13.69 -15.16 7.30
C ILE A 103 -13.72 -16.03 8.55
N GLN A 104 -12.96 -15.66 9.59
CA GLN A 104 -12.90 -16.40 10.85
C GLN A 104 -14.26 -16.50 11.53
N ARG A 105 -15.05 -15.42 11.46
CA ARG A 105 -16.40 -15.34 12.05
C ARG A 105 -17.52 -15.88 11.17
N GLY A 106 -17.19 -16.35 9.96
CA GLY A 106 -18.17 -16.87 9.01
C GLY A 106 -19.05 -15.82 8.33
N ARG A 107 -18.64 -14.55 8.33
CA ARG A 107 -19.35 -13.45 7.67
C ARG A 107 -19.03 -13.34 6.19
N ALA A 108 -17.92 -13.89 5.76
CA ALA A 108 -17.53 -14.00 4.36
C ALA A 108 -16.77 -15.32 4.14
N ASN A 109 -16.81 -15.85 2.92
CA ASN A 109 -16.11 -17.07 2.55
C ASN A 109 -14.91 -16.79 1.65
N VAL A 110 -15.10 -15.99 0.59
CA VAL A 110 -14.03 -15.61 -0.34
C VAL A 110 -14.07 -14.10 -0.54
N VAL A 111 -13.04 -13.42 -0.03
CA VAL A 111 -12.94 -11.95 -0.08
C VAL A 111 -11.91 -11.54 -1.12
N LEU A 112 -12.35 -10.75 -2.09
CA LEU A 112 -11.51 -10.08 -3.07
C LEU A 112 -11.23 -8.65 -2.61
N LEU A 113 -9.96 -8.30 -2.45
CA LEU A 113 -9.52 -6.93 -2.21
C LEU A 113 -8.87 -6.40 -3.48
N ALA A 114 -9.20 -5.19 -3.91
CA ALA A 114 -8.62 -4.58 -5.10
C ALA A 114 -8.42 -3.07 -4.94
N GLY A 115 -7.48 -2.54 -5.71
CA GLY A 115 -7.24 -1.10 -5.82
C GLY A 115 -6.41 -0.78 -7.05
N ALA A 116 -6.65 0.39 -7.64
CA ALA A 116 -5.88 0.87 -8.78
C ALA A 116 -5.90 2.39 -8.87
N GLU A 117 -4.88 2.93 -9.53
CA GLU A 117 -4.77 4.34 -9.89
C GLU A 117 -4.30 4.49 -11.33
N THR A 118 -4.83 5.49 -12.05
CA THR A 118 -4.49 5.80 -13.45
C THR A 118 -4.14 7.27 -13.64
N TRP A 119 -3.36 7.83 -12.71
CA TRP A 119 -2.97 9.25 -12.76
C TRP A 119 -2.12 9.62 -13.97
N ARG A 120 -1.25 8.71 -14.44
CA ARG A 120 -0.43 8.91 -15.63
C ARG A 120 -1.32 9.07 -16.86
N THR A 121 -2.25 8.14 -17.07
CA THR A 121 -3.22 8.21 -18.18
C THR A 121 -4.06 9.47 -18.09
N ARG A 122 -4.66 9.76 -16.94
CA ARG A 122 -5.50 10.96 -16.75
C ARG A 122 -4.79 12.26 -17.10
N ARG A 123 -3.55 12.43 -16.62
CA ARG A 123 -2.76 13.64 -16.90
C ARG A 123 -2.23 13.69 -18.33
N GLY A 124 -1.78 12.55 -18.84
CA GLY A 124 -1.24 12.44 -20.18
C GLY A 124 -2.28 12.76 -21.26
N LEU A 125 -3.52 12.25 -21.11
CA LEU A 125 -4.63 12.60 -21.98
C LEU A 125 -4.93 14.10 -21.94
N ARG A 126 -5.06 14.67 -20.74
CA ARG A 126 -5.30 16.12 -20.60
C ARG A 126 -4.20 16.96 -21.27
N ALA A 127 -2.94 16.56 -21.12
CA ALA A 127 -1.81 17.26 -21.74
C ALA A 127 -1.84 17.19 -23.28
N LYS A 128 -2.43 16.14 -23.85
CA LYS A 128 -2.62 15.94 -25.30
C LYS A 128 -3.96 16.47 -25.83
N GLY A 129 -4.74 17.18 -25.02
CA GLY A 129 -6.06 17.70 -25.39
C GLY A 129 -7.16 16.63 -25.50
N GLY A 130 -6.88 15.39 -25.08
CA GLY A 130 -7.81 14.28 -25.08
C GLY A 130 -8.84 14.37 -23.95
N LYS A 131 -9.97 13.67 -24.13
CA LYS A 131 -11.02 13.53 -23.10
C LYS A 131 -10.95 12.13 -22.47
N LEU A 132 -11.23 12.08 -21.18
CA LEU A 132 -11.46 10.81 -20.49
C LEU A 132 -12.82 10.26 -20.90
N VAL A 133 -12.82 9.06 -21.46
CA VAL A 133 -14.04 8.30 -21.79
C VAL A 133 -14.01 7.04 -20.94
N TRP A 134 -14.25 7.22 -19.65
CA TRP A 134 -14.31 6.13 -18.66
C TRP A 134 -15.75 5.74 -18.37
N THR A 135 -15.93 4.58 -17.75
CA THR A 135 -17.25 4.07 -17.41
C THR A 135 -17.95 5.01 -16.43
N GLU A 136 -19.16 5.43 -16.80
CA GLU A 136 -20.10 6.13 -15.91
C GLU A 136 -21.18 5.14 -15.49
N GLN A 137 -21.33 4.97 -14.17
CA GLN A 137 -22.41 4.16 -13.63
C GLN A 137 -23.70 4.96 -13.58
N ASP A 138 -24.83 4.32 -13.95
CA ASP A 138 -26.15 4.94 -13.89
C ASP A 138 -26.47 5.45 -12.48
N ARG A 139 -27.25 6.49 -12.39
CA ARG A 139 -27.65 7.12 -11.12
C ARG A 139 -28.50 6.22 -10.22
N SER A 140 -29.15 5.20 -10.78
CA SER A 140 -29.87 4.18 -10.02
C SER A 140 -28.95 3.22 -9.26
N VAL A 141 -27.66 3.11 -9.64
CA VAL A 141 -26.68 2.36 -8.87
C VAL A 141 -26.47 3.04 -7.53
N PRO A 142 -26.72 2.39 -6.39
CA PRO A 142 -26.44 2.97 -5.07
C PRO A 142 -24.95 3.32 -4.93
N MET A 143 -24.65 4.29 -4.08
CA MET A 143 -23.25 4.52 -3.68
C MET A 143 -22.78 3.33 -2.86
N ALA A 144 -21.54 2.92 -3.08
CA ALA A 144 -20.92 1.87 -2.28
C ALA A 144 -20.93 2.22 -0.80
N GLU A 145 -21.16 1.21 0.04
CA GLU A 145 -20.99 1.35 1.49
C GLU A 145 -19.52 1.65 1.80
N VAL A 146 -19.29 2.75 2.54
CA VAL A 146 -17.96 3.14 2.98
C VAL A 146 -17.71 2.55 4.36
N SER A 147 -16.72 1.66 4.47
CA SER A 147 -16.32 1.03 5.72
C SER A 147 -14.95 1.51 6.16
N GLY A 148 -14.87 1.90 7.40
CA GLY A 148 -13.69 2.46 8.03
C GLY A 148 -13.92 3.89 8.51
N GLU A 149 -13.01 4.36 9.34
CA GLU A 149 -13.07 5.72 9.85
C GLU A 149 -12.39 6.67 8.85
N ASP A 150 -13.10 7.73 8.45
CA ASP A 150 -12.53 8.81 7.64
C ASP A 150 -11.74 9.74 8.57
N VAL A 151 -10.48 9.40 8.77
CA VAL A 151 -9.57 10.14 9.64
C VAL A 151 -9.01 11.34 8.91
N ALA A 152 -9.21 12.53 9.46
CA ALA A 152 -8.62 13.76 8.94
C ALA A 152 -7.10 13.60 8.79
N MET A 153 -6.55 14.01 7.63
CA MET A 153 -5.12 13.89 7.32
C MET A 153 -4.28 15.05 7.88
N ALA A 154 -4.93 16.15 8.24
CA ALA A 154 -4.32 17.37 8.78
C ALA A 154 -5.37 18.17 9.56
N GLY A 155 -4.93 19.04 10.47
CA GLY A 155 -5.79 20.01 11.14
C GLY A 155 -6.06 21.24 10.27
N GLU A 156 -7.03 22.06 10.66
CA GLU A 156 -7.40 23.26 9.90
C GLU A 156 -6.23 24.27 9.77
N ALA A 157 -5.38 24.37 10.77
CA ALA A 157 -4.23 25.25 10.73
C ALA A 157 -3.21 24.83 9.67
N GLU A 158 -2.94 23.51 9.58
CA GLU A 158 -2.05 22.95 8.58
C GLU A 158 -2.63 23.12 7.16
N ILE A 159 -3.95 22.90 6.99
CA ILE A 159 -4.62 23.07 5.70
C ILE A 159 -4.50 24.50 5.20
N ARG A 160 -4.68 25.50 6.09
CA ARG A 160 -4.56 26.93 5.73
C ARG A 160 -3.20 27.33 5.20
N ILE A 161 -2.14 26.66 5.65
CA ILE A 161 -0.76 26.92 5.19
C ILE A 161 -0.28 25.88 4.18
N SER A 162 -1.18 25.07 3.61
CA SER A 162 -0.90 24.01 2.63
C SER A 162 0.06 22.92 3.15
N LEU A 163 0.07 22.68 4.46
CA LEU A 163 0.84 21.63 5.11
C LEU A 163 0.00 20.34 5.26
N ASP A 164 -0.85 20.06 4.31
CA ASP A 164 -1.76 18.92 4.24
C ASP A 164 -1.24 17.80 3.31
N ARG A 165 -0.19 18.07 2.54
CA ARG A 165 0.34 17.12 1.56
C ARG A 165 1.51 16.32 2.15
N PRO A 166 1.54 14.99 1.99
CA PRO A 166 2.62 14.14 2.48
C PRO A 166 4.02 14.63 2.10
N ALA A 167 4.20 15.12 0.86
CA ALA A 167 5.47 15.65 0.37
C ALA A 167 6.00 16.86 1.19
N TYR A 168 5.13 17.61 1.86
CA TYR A 168 5.50 18.75 2.69
C TYR A 168 5.55 18.39 4.17
N VAL A 169 4.74 17.44 4.59
CA VAL A 169 4.64 16.99 5.98
C VAL A 169 5.79 16.09 6.39
N TYR A 170 6.16 15.10 5.56
CA TYR A 170 7.18 14.12 5.92
C TYR A 170 8.58 14.69 6.15
N PRO A 171 9.02 15.75 5.47
CA PRO A 171 10.28 16.42 5.81
C PRO A 171 10.38 16.90 7.25
N LEU A 172 9.28 17.31 7.87
CA LEU A 172 9.27 17.70 9.29
C LEU A 172 9.63 16.53 10.21
N PHE A 173 9.08 15.35 9.93
CA PHE A 173 9.42 14.15 10.68
C PHE A 173 10.88 13.74 10.48
N GLU A 174 11.41 13.91 9.24
CA GLU A 174 12.80 13.58 8.94
C GLU A 174 13.75 14.50 9.70
N GLN A 175 13.45 15.82 9.76
CA GLN A 175 14.25 16.76 10.55
C GLN A 175 14.17 16.51 12.05
N ALA A 176 13.00 16.18 12.57
CA ALA A 176 12.85 15.80 13.96
C ALA A 176 13.69 14.54 14.30
N LEU A 177 13.74 13.55 13.39
CA LEU A 177 14.60 12.38 13.53
C LEU A 177 16.08 12.76 13.56
N ARG A 178 16.53 13.63 12.65
CA ARG A 178 17.92 14.11 12.60
C ARG A 178 18.32 14.77 13.91
N VAL A 179 17.49 15.70 14.40
CA VAL A 179 17.75 16.39 15.66
C VAL A 179 17.81 15.42 16.85
N ALA A 180 16.84 14.49 16.91
CA ALA A 180 16.77 13.50 17.98
C ALA A 180 17.95 12.50 17.99
N THR A 181 18.59 12.28 16.85
CA THR A 181 19.78 11.41 16.73
C THR A 181 21.09 12.19 16.88
N GLY A 182 21.06 13.51 16.94
CA GLY A 182 22.26 14.36 17.01
C GLY A 182 23.11 14.36 15.73
N GLU A 183 22.54 13.92 14.60
CA GLU A 183 23.27 13.87 13.33
C GLU A 183 23.45 15.25 12.73
N SER A 184 24.62 15.50 12.13
CA SER A 184 24.81 16.64 11.25
C SER A 184 23.88 16.54 10.03
N VAL A 185 23.70 17.64 9.31
CA VAL A 185 22.90 17.63 8.06
C VAL A 185 23.53 16.69 7.03
N GLU A 186 24.85 16.72 6.91
CA GLU A 186 25.60 15.93 5.93
C GLU A 186 25.56 14.43 6.23
N ASP A 187 25.81 14.05 7.49
CA ASP A 187 25.73 12.64 7.90
C ASP A 187 24.34 12.08 7.72
N HIS A 188 23.32 12.88 8.05
CA HIS A 188 21.94 12.49 7.89
C HIS A 188 21.56 12.26 6.42
N LEU A 189 21.91 13.20 5.52
CA LEU A 189 21.70 13.05 4.08
C LEU A 189 22.42 11.83 3.52
N THR A 190 23.67 11.61 3.92
CA THR A 190 24.44 10.43 3.53
C THR A 190 23.73 9.14 3.97
N ARG A 191 23.25 9.10 5.20
CA ARG A 191 22.56 7.92 5.75
C ARG A 191 21.24 7.62 5.04
N ILE A 192 20.40 8.64 4.84
CA ILE A 192 19.13 8.45 4.13
C ILE A 192 19.34 8.08 2.66
N GLY A 193 20.34 8.69 1.99
CA GLY A 193 20.71 8.36 0.63
C GLY A 193 21.12 6.90 0.46
N ARG A 194 21.97 6.39 1.35
CA ARG A 194 22.34 4.97 1.38
C ARG A 194 21.15 4.04 1.61
N LEU A 195 20.18 4.46 2.45
CA LEU A 195 18.94 3.69 2.66
C LEU A 195 18.10 3.62 1.38
N TRP A 196 17.91 4.74 0.71
CA TRP A 196 17.15 4.81 -0.54
C TRP A 196 17.84 4.06 -1.68
N ALA A 197 19.17 4.14 -1.78
CA ALA A 197 19.92 3.39 -2.78
C ALA A 197 19.76 1.87 -2.61
N ARG A 198 19.70 1.37 -1.37
CA ARG A 198 19.40 -0.06 -1.12
C ARG A 198 17.98 -0.43 -1.56
N PHE A 199 16.98 0.41 -1.35
CA PHE A 199 15.65 0.18 -1.87
C PHE A 199 15.61 0.23 -3.40
N ASN A 200 16.33 1.17 -4.01
CA ASN A 200 16.46 1.24 -5.46
C ASN A 200 17.09 -0.01 -6.05
N ALA A 201 18.14 -0.54 -5.44
CA ALA A 201 18.78 -1.79 -5.88
C ALA A 201 17.78 -2.96 -5.96
N VAL A 202 16.86 -3.08 -4.99
CA VAL A 202 15.79 -4.09 -5.05
C VAL A 202 14.75 -3.74 -6.12
N ALA A 203 14.41 -2.45 -6.28
CA ALA A 203 13.42 -2.01 -7.25
C ALA A 203 13.87 -2.23 -8.71
N VAL A 204 15.16 -2.15 -9.00
CA VAL A 204 15.72 -2.39 -10.36
C VAL A 204 15.32 -3.76 -10.90
N ASP A 205 15.35 -4.78 -10.05
CA ASP A 205 15.03 -6.16 -10.43
C ASP A 205 13.54 -6.51 -10.27
N ASN A 206 12.76 -5.65 -9.62
CA ASN A 206 11.32 -5.88 -9.42
C ASN A 206 10.52 -5.48 -10.68
N PRO A 207 9.87 -6.43 -11.39
CA PRO A 207 9.09 -6.13 -12.59
C PRO A 207 7.90 -5.19 -12.34
N HIS A 208 7.42 -5.11 -11.11
CA HIS A 208 6.30 -4.24 -10.72
C HIS A 208 6.73 -2.85 -10.24
N ALA A 209 8.03 -2.60 -10.01
CA ALA A 209 8.52 -1.27 -9.69
C ALA A 209 8.38 -0.34 -10.90
N TRP A 210 7.89 0.89 -10.67
CA TRP A 210 7.71 1.85 -11.77
C TRP A 210 9.04 2.41 -12.27
N ILE A 211 9.93 2.79 -11.38
CA ILE A 211 11.29 3.27 -11.68
C ILE A 211 12.25 2.11 -11.45
N ARG A 212 12.87 1.62 -12.53
CA ARG A 212 13.82 0.50 -12.54
C ARG A 212 15.22 0.92 -12.98
N THR A 213 15.49 2.22 -12.96
CA THR A 213 16.81 2.76 -13.27
C THR A 213 17.67 2.71 -12.01
N PRO A 214 18.91 2.17 -12.10
CA PRO A 214 19.85 2.23 -10.99
C PRO A 214 20.24 3.67 -10.66
N HIS A 215 20.23 4.01 -9.38
CA HIS A 215 20.65 5.32 -8.87
C HIS A 215 21.60 5.14 -7.69
N SER A 216 22.65 5.93 -7.68
CA SER A 216 23.54 6.03 -6.51
C SER A 216 22.86 6.80 -5.36
N ALA A 217 23.43 6.72 -4.16
CA ALA A 217 22.97 7.50 -3.02
C ALA A 217 23.03 9.02 -3.31
N ASP A 218 24.08 9.45 -4.00
CA ASP A 218 24.26 10.86 -4.41
C ASP A 218 23.21 11.29 -5.42
N ASP A 219 22.94 10.49 -6.45
CA ASP A 219 21.89 10.80 -7.45
C ASP A 219 20.53 10.99 -6.80
N ILE A 220 20.25 10.19 -5.77
CA ILE A 220 18.96 10.25 -5.05
C ILE A 220 18.87 11.49 -4.18
N CYS A 221 19.93 11.86 -3.46
CA CYS A 221 19.91 12.95 -2.49
C CYS A 221 20.19 14.31 -3.09
N ARG A 222 20.91 14.41 -4.21
CA ARG A 222 21.27 15.69 -4.82
C ARG A 222 20.17 16.18 -5.73
N ALA A 223 19.77 17.44 -5.54
CA ALA A 223 18.88 18.12 -6.46
C ALA A 223 19.63 18.44 -7.77
N GLY A 224 18.91 18.25 -8.89
CA GLY A 224 19.44 18.50 -10.23
C GLY A 224 18.33 18.58 -11.27
N PRO A 225 18.67 18.74 -12.56
CA PRO A 225 17.67 18.89 -13.62
C PRO A 225 16.65 17.75 -13.70
N HIS A 226 17.10 16.52 -13.43
CA HIS A 226 16.25 15.32 -13.47
C HIS A 226 15.72 14.89 -12.10
N ASN A 227 16.23 15.48 -11.01
CA ASN A 227 15.87 15.17 -9.63
C ASN A 227 15.68 16.45 -8.81
N ARG A 228 14.65 17.24 -9.15
CA ARG A 228 14.40 18.54 -8.49
C ARG A 228 14.10 18.38 -6.99
N MET A 229 14.44 19.37 -6.19
CA MET A 229 14.00 19.47 -4.80
C MET A 229 12.48 19.61 -4.74
N ILE A 230 11.83 18.83 -3.87
CA ILE A 230 10.39 18.94 -3.59
C ILE A 230 10.17 19.74 -2.31
N SER A 231 10.70 19.24 -1.20
CA SER A 231 10.69 19.90 0.10
C SER A 231 11.87 19.35 0.90
N TRP A 232 12.78 20.22 1.27
CA TRP A 232 14.05 19.80 1.87
C TRP A 232 13.84 18.90 3.12
N PRO A 233 14.55 17.78 3.27
CA PRO A 233 15.69 17.30 2.45
C PRO A 233 15.29 16.41 1.25
N TYR A 234 14.02 16.31 0.92
CA TYR A 234 13.52 15.37 -0.06
C TYR A 234 13.52 15.89 -1.49
N THR A 235 14.31 15.24 -2.32
CA THR A 235 14.26 15.37 -3.78
C THR A 235 13.07 14.58 -4.35
N LYS A 236 12.82 14.72 -5.66
CA LYS A 236 11.75 13.97 -6.33
C LYS A 236 11.91 12.45 -6.20
N LEU A 237 13.14 11.91 -6.29
CA LEU A 237 13.40 10.48 -6.15
C LEU A 237 13.19 9.96 -4.72
N MET A 238 13.17 10.83 -3.74
CA MET A 238 12.87 10.50 -2.34
C MET A 238 11.37 10.60 -1.99
N ASN A 239 10.53 10.89 -2.96
CA ASN A 239 9.07 10.95 -2.81
C ASN A 239 8.39 9.85 -3.61
N SER A 240 7.17 9.48 -3.22
CA SER A 240 6.33 8.58 -4.00
C SER A 240 6.02 9.17 -5.38
N ASN A 241 6.01 8.32 -6.40
CA ASN A 241 5.66 8.73 -7.74
C ASN A 241 4.16 8.54 -7.98
N ASN A 242 3.42 9.65 -8.08
CA ASN A 242 1.98 9.61 -8.37
C ASN A 242 1.67 9.47 -9.86
N MET A 243 2.70 9.57 -10.74
CA MET A 243 2.52 9.49 -12.19
C MET A 243 2.68 8.04 -12.66
N VAL A 244 1.78 7.20 -12.19
CA VAL A 244 1.73 5.76 -12.46
C VAL A 244 0.32 5.34 -12.85
N ASP A 245 0.24 4.21 -13.57
CA ASP A 245 -0.99 3.47 -13.81
C ASP A 245 -0.74 2.05 -13.31
N GLN A 246 -1.30 1.73 -12.12
CA GLN A 246 -1.04 0.47 -11.42
C GLN A 246 -2.32 -0.06 -10.80
N GLY A 247 -2.46 -1.39 -10.78
CA GLY A 247 -3.52 -2.10 -10.09
C GLY A 247 -2.97 -3.29 -9.30
N ALA A 248 -3.67 -3.63 -8.23
CA ALA A 248 -3.36 -4.80 -7.42
C ALA A 248 -4.64 -5.48 -6.91
N ALA A 249 -4.57 -6.78 -6.70
CA ALA A 249 -5.64 -7.57 -6.12
C ALA A 249 -5.08 -8.63 -5.18
N LEU A 250 -5.83 -8.94 -4.12
CA LEU A 250 -5.58 -10.02 -3.16
C LEU A 250 -6.85 -10.85 -3.00
N VAL A 251 -6.71 -12.15 -2.84
CA VAL A 251 -7.83 -13.05 -2.54
C VAL A 251 -7.56 -13.78 -1.23
N LEU A 252 -8.48 -13.62 -0.28
CA LEU A 252 -8.45 -14.27 1.03
C LEU A 252 -9.65 -15.20 1.18
N THR A 253 -9.43 -16.31 1.86
CA THR A 253 -10.49 -17.27 2.18
C THR A 253 -10.14 -18.07 3.44
N SER A 254 -10.98 -19.03 3.84
CA SER A 254 -10.65 -19.98 4.92
C SER A 254 -9.86 -21.17 4.38
N VAL A 255 -9.14 -21.87 5.26
CA VAL A 255 -8.46 -23.13 4.97
C VAL A 255 -9.43 -24.16 4.38
N GLU A 256 -10.66 -24.25 4.93
CA GLU A 256 -11.69 -25.16 4.42
C GLU A 256 -12.08 -24.83 2.98
N GLN A 257 -12.37 -23.54 2.73
CA GLN A 257 -12.79 -23.11 1.39
C GLN A 257 -11.66 -23.19 0.37
N ALA A 258 -10.41 -22.88 0.77
CA ALA A 258 -9.24 -23.06 -0.09
C ALA A 258 -9.07 -24.53 -0.55
N ARG A 259 -9.34 -25.48 0.36
CA ARG A 259 -9.36 -26.92 0.02
C ARG A 259 -10.49 -27.28 -0.94
N ARG A 260 -11.71 -26.75 -0.71
CA ARG A 260 -12.87 -26.96 -1.62
C ARG A 260 -12.60 -26.44 -3.02
N LEU A 261 -11.95 -25.27 -3.11
CA LEU A 261 -11.53 -24.65 -4.36
C LEU A 261 -10.28 -25.31 -4.97
N LYS A 262 -9.72 -26.32 -4.30
CA LYS A 262 -8.51 -27.07 -4.73
C LYS A 262 -7.29 -26.18 -4.96
N VAL A 263 -7.20 -25.06 -4.22
CA VAL A 263 -6.01 -24.20 -4.26
C VAL A 263 -4.85 -24.93 -3.60
N PRO A 264 -3.69 -25.08 -4.28
CA PRO A 264 -2.54 -25.80 -3.73
C PRO A 264 -2.04 -25.17 -2.41
N PRO A 265 -1.80 -25.98 -1.36
CA PRO A 265 -1.36 -25.46 -0.05
C PRO A 265 -0.08 -24.65 -0.06
N GLU A 266 0.81 -24.90 -1.01
CA GLU A 266 2.06 -24.14 -1.21
C GLU A 266 1.84 -22.69 -1.65
N ARG A 267 0.64 -22.37 -2.12
CA ARG A 267 0.22 -21.00 -2.44
C ARG A 267 -0.39 -20.26 -1.25
N TRP A 268 -0.61 -20.94 -0.14
CA TRP A 268 -1.28 -20.34 1.01
C TRP A 268 -0.31 -19.53 1.86
N VAL A 269 -0.69 -18.30 2.14
CA VAL A 269 0.01 -17.45 3.10
C VAL A 269 -0.92 -17.18 4.27
N TYR A 270 -0.47 -17.52 5.48
CA TYR A 270 -1.24 -17.34 6.72
C TYR A 270 -0.99 -15.96 7.31
N PRO A 271 -1.98 -15.05 7.36
CA PRO A 271 -1.89 -13.84 8.14
C PRO A 271 -1.89 -14.19 9.63
N LEU A 272 -0.74 -14.03 10.29
CA LEU A 272 -0.58 -14.47 11.69
C LEU A 272 -1.13 -13.45 12.69
N ALA A 273 -0.99 -12.16 12.41
CA ALA A 273 -1.50 -11.08 13.22
C ALA A 273 -1.69 -9.81 12.40
N GLY A 274 -2.71 -9.04 12.71
CA GLY A 274 -2.96 -7.72 12.13
C GLY A 274 -3.33 -6.73 13.23
N THR A 275 -2.81 -5.53 13.14
CA THR A 275 -3.08 -4.44 14.09
C THR A 275 -3.28 -3.15 13.33
N ASP A 276 -4.16 -2.29 13.87
CA ASP A 276 -4.39 -0.93 13.38
C ASP A 276 -4.22 0.06 14.51
N ALA A 277 -3.64 1.22 14.22
CA ALA A 277 -3.53 2.33 15.13
C ALA A 277 -3.30 3.63 14.36
N HIS A 278 -3.79 4.75 14.88
CA HIS A 278 -3.63 6.07 14.31
C HIS A 278 -2.88 6.99 15.28
N ASP A 279 -1.97 7.80 14.76
CA ASP A 279 -1.43 8.96 15.45
C ASP A 279 -2.41 10.14 15.32
N THR A 280 -2.27 11.15 16.17
CA THR A 280 -3.02 12.41 16.04
C THR A 280 -2.87 12.98 14.64
N ALA A 281 -3.99 13.39 14.02
CA ALA A 281 -4.02 13.89 12.65
C ALA A 281 -3.23 15.18 12.50
N SER A 282 -3.53 16.18 13.34
CA SER A 282 -2.79 17.46 13.36
C SER A 282 -1.35 17.24 13.82
N ILE A 283 -0.41 17.75 13.03
CA ILE A 283 1.02 17.68 13.33
C ILE A 283 1.35 18.56 14.54
N ALA A 284 0.70 19.72 14.64
CA ALA A 284 0.90 20.67 15.73
C ALA A 284 0.49 20.12 17.10
N GLU A 285 -0.41 19.14 17.13
CA GLU A 285 -0.88 18.47 18.35
C GLU A 285 -0.03 17.25 18.75
N ARG A 286 0.94 16.85 17.93
CA ARG A 286 1.80 15.70 18.24
C ARG A 286 2.89 16.09 19.23
N HIS A 287 2.98 15.32 20.30
CA HIS A 287 4.01 15.53 21.33
C HIS A 287 5.43 15.38 20.76
N GLU A 288 5.65 14.38 19.92
CA GLU A 288 6.96 14.10 19.31
C GLU A 288 6.79 13.78 17.82
N LEU A 289 7.58 14.43 16.96
CA LEU A 289 7.57 14.14 15.52
C LEU A 289 8.55 13.03 15.13
N HIS A 290 9.58 12.75 15.93
CA HIS A 290 10.58 11.72 15.66
C HIS A 290 10.13 10.31 16.09
N ARG A 291 9.00 10.20 16.79
CA ARG A 291 8.40 8.93 17.24
C ARG A 291 6.93 8.85 16.82
N SER A 292 6.44 7.62 16.63
CA SER A 292 5.03 7.34 16.38
C SER A 292 4.51 6.43 17.48
N ALA A 293 3.55 6.92 18.25
CA ALA A 293 2.85 6.13 19.27
C ALA A 293 2.05 4.99 18.60
N ALA A 294 1.38 5.28 17.48
CA ALA A 294 0.63 4.29 16.72
C ALA A 294 1.50 3.10 16.28
N ILE A 295 2.69 3.36 15.71
CA ILE A 295 3.60 2.28 15.30
C ILE A 295 4.08 1.47 16.51
N ARG A 296 4.39 2.14 17.61
CA ARG A 296 4.84 1.46 18.85
C ARG A 296 3.75 0.55 19.39
N ILE A 297 2.52 1.03 19.47
CA ILE A 297 1.37 0.26 20.00
C ILE A 297 1.04 -0.90 19.06
N ALA A 298 0.90 -0.63 17.77
CA ALA A 298 0.61 -1.66 16.77
C ALA A 298 1.71 -2.74 16.72
N GLY A 299 2.98 -2.34 16.82
CA GLY A 299 4.10 -3.26 16.87
C GLY A 299 4.13 -4.10 18.16
N ALA A 300 3.87 -3.50 19.32
CA ALA A 300 3.83 -4.20 20.61
C ALA A 300 2.67 -5.21 20.67
N GLY A 301 1.47 -4.82 20.23
CA GLY A 301 0.31 -5.71 20.18
C GLY A 301 0.57 -6.97 19.36
N ARG A 302 1.32 -6.84 18.28
CA ARG A 302 1.72 -7.96 17.43
C ARG A 302 2.77 -8.86 18.07
N CYS A 303 3.73 -8.31 18.80
CA CYS A 303 4.81 -9.08 19.44
C CYS A 303 4.35 -9.86 20.68
N ASN A 304 3.23 -9.50 21.29
CA ASN A 304 2.67 -10.15 22.46
C ASN A 304 1.77 -11.36 22.13
N TRP A 305 1.71 -11.77 20.86
CA TRP A 305 0.91 -12.92 20.45
C TRP A 305 1.48 -14.23 21.04
N PRO A 306 0.65 -15.04 21.75
CA PRO A 306 1.07 -16.37 22.24
C PRO A 306 1.47 -17.27 21.05
N GLY A 307 2.66 -17.81 21.04
CA GLY A 307 3.19 -18.64 19.97
C GLY A 307 4.23 -17.96 19.07
N TRP A 308 4.55 -16.69 19.32
CA TRP A 308 5.64 -16.01 18.66
C TRP A 308 6.99 -16.44 19.22
N ALA A 309 7.64 -17.44 18.62
CA ALA A 309 9.03 -17.75 18.90
C ALA A 309 9.94 -16.82 18.08
N SER A 310 10.91 -16.22 18.71
CA SER A 310 11.85 -15.23 18.16
C SER A 310 12.75 -15.77 17.03
N THR A 311 12.63 -17.04 16.70
CA THR A 311 13.49 -17.78 15.77
C THR A 311 12.91 -17.99 14.37
N THR A 312 11.65 -17.63 14.14
CA THR A 312 11.03 -17.79 12.82
C THR A 312 11.30 -16.56 11.96
N SER A 313 11.90 -16.76 10.79
CA SER A 313 12.02 -15.75 9.73
C SER A 313 10.64 -15.20 9.37
N THR A 314 10.32 -14.01 9.84
CA THR A 314 9.02 -13.40 9.62
C THR A 314 9.16 -12.15 8.80
N THR A 315 8.48 -12.12 7.67
CA THR A 315 8.39 -10.94 6.82
C THR A 315 7.48 -9.90 7.50
N TRP A 316 8.03 -8.75 7.79
CA TRP A 316 7.29 -7.60 8.33
C TRP A 316 6.83 -6.71 7.18
N THR A 317 5.53 -6.56 7.02
CA THR A 317 4.98 -5.56 6.10
C THR A 317 4.54 -4.36 6.93
N CYS A 318 5.25 -3.25 6.77
CA CYS A 318 4.82 -1.95 7.26
C CYS A 318 4.35 -1.15 6.05
N THR A 319 3.05 -0.91 5.93
CA THR A 319 2.50 -0.08 4.85
C THR A 319 2.92 1.37 5.07
N ARG A 320 3.78 1.88 4.19
CA ARG A 320 4.22 3.28 4.24
C ARG A 320 4.64 3.84 2.90
N ALA A 321 4.22 5.06 2.72
CA ALA A 321 4.64 5.88 1.60
C ALA A 321 6.08 6.42 1.71
N PHE A 322 6.73 6.37 2.90
CA PHE A 322 8.05 6.99 3.15
C PHE A 322 8.88 6.23 4.19
N PRO A 323 10.20 5.98 3.92
CA PRO A 323 11.09 5.16 4.74
C PRO A 323 11.38 5.60 6.18
N PRO A 324 11.40 6.90 6.54
CA PRO A 324 11.87 7.32 7.85
C PRO A 324 11.15 6.69 9.03
N ARG A 325 9.89 6.33 8.83
CA ARG A 325 9.05 5.80 9.89
C ARG A 325 9.17 4.29 10.11
N CYS A 326 9.80 3.52 9.21
CA CYS A 326 10.01 2.08 9.35
C CYS A 326 11.20 1.70 10.25
N ARG A 327 11.85 2.67 10.92
CA ARG A 327 12.98 2.41 11.80
C ARG A 327 12.51 2.05 13.20
N TRP A 328 12.16 0.81 13.37
CA TRP A 328 11.84 0.30 14.70
C TRP A 328 13.10 -0.25 15.37
N ARG A 329 13.56 0.36 16.46
CA ARG A 329 14.54 -0.21 17.38
C ARG A 329 13.80 -0.95 18.49
N ARG A 330 14.08 -2.22 18.67
CA ARG A 330 13.68 -2.90 19.92
C ARG A 330 14.32 -2.18 21.10
N PRO A 331 13.56 -1.84 22.16
CA PRO A 331 14.19 -1.57 23.45
C PRO A 331 14.79 -2.88 23.96
N ASN A 332 16.08 -2.89 24.25
CA ASN A 332 16.80 -3.91 25.04
C ASN A 332 16.95 -5.35 24.49
N SER A 333 16.97 -5.60 23.21
CA SER A 333 17.57 -6.83 22.70
C SER A 333 18.73 -6.48 21.78
N GLY A 334 19.96 -6.91 22.17
CA GLY A 334 21.19 -6.71 21.40
C GLY A 334 21.10 -7.38 20.02
N TRP A 335 20.61 -6.66 19.05
CA TRP A 335 20.85 -6.97 17.66
C TRP A 335 22.19 -6.35 17.30
N ALA A 336 23.23 -7.18 17.29
CA ALA A 336 24.46 -6.88 16.61
C ALA A 336 24.08 -6.52 15.16
N SER A 337 24.52 -5.36 14.68
CA SER A 337 24.51 -5.02 13.26
C SER A 337 25.44 -6.03 12.59
N THR A 338 24.92 -7.07 11.97
CA THR A 338 25.69 -7.87 11.03
C THR A 338 25.88 -7.01 9.78
N THR A 339 26.91 -6.19 9.81
CA THR A 339 27.57 -5.70 8.61
C THR A 339 28.11 -6.93 7.91
N PRO A 340 27.78 -7.19 6.64
CA PRO A 340 28.45 -8.24 5.89
C PRO A 340 29.96 -7.95 5.87
N PRO A 341 30.83 -8.95 5.96
CA PRO A 341 32.25 -8.73 5.90
C PRO A 341 32.60 -8.07 4.56
N ASP A 342 33.40 -7.04 4.66
CA ASP A 342 34.04 -6.36 3.54
C ASP A 342 34.79 -7.39 2.69
N ARG A 343 34.36 -7.65 1.46
CA ARG A 343 35.08 -8.46 0.47
C ARG A 343 36.00 -7.56 -0.33
N SER A 344 37.01 -7.01 0.36
CA SER A 344 38.17 -6.45 -0.28
C SER A 344 39.42 -7.16 0.25
N ARG A 345 39.72 -8.32 -0.35
CA ARG A 345 41.09 -8.86 -0.63
C ARG A 345 40.99 -9.92 -1.70
#